data_68a28b8233373394c8c74ce93c584c74
#
_entry.id   68a28b8233373394c8c74ce93c584c74
#
_cell.length_a   1.000
_cell.length_b   1.000
_cell.length_c   1.000
_cell.angle_alpha   90.00
_cell.angle_beta   90.00
_cell.angle_gamma   90.00
#
_symmetry.space_group_name_H-M   'P 1'
#
loop_
_entity.id
_entity.type
_entity.pdbx_description
1 polymer ?
#
loop_
_entity_poly.entity_id
_entity_poly.type
_entity_poly.pdbx_seq_one_letter_code
_entity_poly.pdbx_strand_id
1 'polypeptide(L)'
;SGTALTMTGDVETTDNFYVVFQGKAVGTVTPPDGSVGTAKLADGAVSTAKLADNSVTSAKITGVSFGKVLQVVPMIKTDPFTSGTSALTWYDVTGFTCSITPSSTSSKILIMSTINGSQNVGANRTTLRLLRDNSVTMLAPTNTGNRQIGTCGISSPHADLIGTSHITFLDDPATTSEVTYKWQGMITAGSSSFFINRSQNDTDNTGYARFASNITLMEIGA
;
A
#
# COMPACT_ATOMS: atom_id res chain seq x y z
N SER A 1 24.62 -52.97 29.88
CA SER A 1 25.98 -53.11 29.32
C SER A 1 26.34 -54.57 29.24
N GLY A 2 26.04 -55.23 28.11
CA GLY A 2 26.52 -56.59 27.86
C GLY A 2 27.85 -56.53 27.13
N THR A 3 28.91 -56.84 27.82
CA THR A 3 30.27 -56.89 27.28
C THR A 3 30.81 -58.29 27.20
N ALA A 4 30.00 -59.31 27.47
CA ALA A 4 30.41 -60.70 27.38
C ALA A 4 29.68 -61.41 26.24
N LEU A 5 30.45 -62.04 25.37
CA LEU A 5 29.93 -62.98 24.38
C LEU A 5 30.11 -64.38 24.99
N THR A 6 29.03 -65.10 25.24
CA THR A 6 29.04 -66.46 25.76
C THR A 6 28.89 -67.42 24.59
N MET A 7 29.87 -68.30 24.41
CA MET A 7 29.85 -69.37 23.44
C MET A 7 29.17 -70.58 24.06
N THR A 8 28.26 -71.24 23.31
CA THR A 8 27.52 -72.42 23.80
C THR A 8 28.15 -73.74 23.35
N GLY A 9 29.27 -73.71 22.67
CA GLY A 9 30.05 -74.86 22.24
C GLY A 9 31.50 -74.79 22.62
N ASP A 10 32.22 -75.90 22.60
CA ASP A 10 33.68 -75.95 22.85
C ASP A 10 34.41 -75.17 21.73
N VAL A 11 35.31 -74.29 22.15
CA VAL A 11 36.17 -73.50 21.25
C VAL A 11 37.59 -74.07 21.40
N GLU A 12 38.15 -74.60 20.34
CA GLU A 12 39.51 -75.10 20.34
C GLU A 12 40.52 -73.96 20.00
N THR A 13 41.77 -74.16 20.43
CA THR A 13 42.84 -73.17 20.20
C THR A 13 43.18 -72.93 18.73
N THR A 14 42.65 -73.78 17.85
CA THR A 14 42.83 -73.70 16.38
C THR A 14 41.67 -73.01 15.70
N ASP A 15 40.62 -72.69 16.43
CA ASP A 15 39.44 -72.03 15.84
C ASP A 15 39.71 -70.57 15.59
N ASN A 16 39.51 -70.12 14.34
CA ASN A 16 39.47 -68.72 13.98
C ASN A 16 38.02 -68.21 14.00
N PHE A 17 37.72 -67.39 14.95
CA PHE A 17 36.42 -66.73 14.93
C PHE A 17 36.57 -65.21 14.90
N TYR A 18 35.61 -64.55 14.29
CA TYR A 18 35.54 -63.10 14.31
C TYR A 18 34.09 -62.69 14.59
N VAL A 19 33.94 -61.61 15.29
CA VAL A 19 32.66 -61.03 15.61
C VAL A 19 32.40 -59.86 14.71
N VAL A 20 31.36 -59.90 13.88
CA VAL A 20 30.88 -58.75 13.16
C VAL A 20 29.86 -58.06 14.05
N PHE A 21 30.23 -56.92 14.57
CA PHE A 21 29.29 -56.08 15.29
C PHE A 21 28.37 -55.41 14.32
N GLN A 22 27.17 -55.95 14.16
CA GLN A 22 26.09 -55.22 13.45
C GLN A 22 25.52 -54.20 14.45
N GLY A 23 26.03 -52.99 14.36
CA GLY A 23 25.47 -51.90 15.15
C GLY A 23 23.96 -51.81 14.95
N LYS A 24 23.25 -51.48 16.01
CA LYS A 24 21.82 -51.14 15.91
C LYS A 24 21.66 -50.17 14.75
N ALA A 25 20.73 -50.43 13.83
CA ALA A 25 20.31 -49.44 12.86
C ALA A 25 20.12 -48.12 13.59
N VAL A 26 20.92 -47.13 13.24
CA VAL A 26 20.85 -45.81 13.87
C VAL A 26 19.43 -45.31 13.63
N GLY A 27 18.63 -45.30 14.68
CA GLY A 27 17.31 -44.66 14.63
C GLY A 27 17.51 -43.21 14.18
N THR A 28 16.51 -42.58 13.65
CA THR A 28 16.51 -41.19 13.22
C THR A 28 17.22 -40.33 14.29
N VAL A 29 18.46 -39.94 14.05
CA VAL A 29 19.19 -39.07 14.96
C VAL A 29 18.60 -37.69 14.80
N THR A 30 17.90 -37.21 15.80
CA THR A 30 17.51 -35.78 15.84
C THR A 30 18.79 -34.98 16.10
N PRO A 31 19.21 -34.14 15.15
CA PRO A 31 20.38 -33.30 15.36
C PRO A 31 20.16 -32.38 16.57
N PRO A 32 21.17 -32.15 17.41
CA PRO A 32 21.08 -31.16 18.49
C PRO A 32 20.70 -29.78 17.96
N ASP A 33 20.03 -28.97 18.77
CA ASP A 33 19.68 -27.61 18.44
C ASP A 33 20.92 -26.81 17.98
N GLY A 34 20.78 -26.07 16.86
CA GLY A 34 21.88 -25.29 16.28
C GLY A 34 22.98 -26.06 15.58
N SER A 35 22.92 -27.42 15.54
CA SER A 35 23.98 -28.24 14.92
C SER A 35 23.96 -28.23 13.38
N VAL A 36 22.85 -27.78 12.75
CA VAL A 36 22.71 -27.66 11.30
C VAL A 36 22.96 -26.22 10.90
N GLY A 37 24.20 -25.85 10.67
CA GLY A 37 24.56 -24.52 10.13
C GLY A 37 24.45 -24.46 8.61
N THR A 38 24.61 -23.25 8.05
CA THR A 38 24.48 -22.98 6.60
C THR A 38 25.38 -23.87 5.73
N ALA A 39 26.61 -24.16 6.18
CA ALA A 39 27.55 -25.03 5.45
C ALA A 39 27.09 -26.50 5.35
N LYS A 40 26.07 -26.90 6.12
CA LYS A 40 25.50 -28.26 6.09
C LYS A 40 24.23 -28.37 5.25
N LEU A 41 23.75 -27.24 4.73
CA LEU A 41 22.63 -27.17 3.83
C LEU A 41 23.16 -26.83 2.43
N ALA A 42 23.05 -27.79 1.51
CA ALA A 42 23.33 -27.52 0.12
C ALA A 42 22.27 -26.58 -0.48
N ASP A 43 22.61 -25.89 -1.56
CA ASP A 43 21.64 -25.05 -2.27
C ASP A 43 20.44 -25.87 -2.71
N GLY A 44 19.23 -25.37 -2.41
CA GLY A 44 17.97 -26.08 -2.70
C GLY A 44 17.65 -27.26 -1.78
N ALA A 45 18.46 -27.53 -0.75
CA ALA A 45 18.21 -28.63 0.19
C ALA A 45 16.89 -28.51 0.93
N VAL A 46 16.40 -27.28 1.14
CA VAL A 46 15.09 -26.98 1.74
C VAL A 46 14.13 -26.54 0.61
N SER A 47 13.33 -27.46 0.10
CA SER A 47 12.29 -27.18 -0.88
C SER A 47 10.95 -26.82 -0.18
N THR A 48 10.00 -26.28 -0.93
CA THR A 48 8.65 -25.95 -0.43
C THR A 48 7.96 -27.18 0.20
N ALA A 49 8.15 -28.39 -0.36
CA ALA A 49 7.59 -29.62 0.17
C ALA A 49 8.15 -30.03 1.56
N LYS A 50 9.30 -29.42 1.97
CA LYS A 50 9.93 -29.70 3.27
C LYS A 50 9.59 -28.63 4.32
N LEU A 51 8.87 -27.59 3.91
CA LEU A 51 8.37 -26.54 4.81
C LEU A 51 6.87 -26.78 5.01
N ALA A 52 6.46 -26.98 6.24
CA ALA A 52 5.04 -27.02 6.56
C ALA A 52 4.41 -25.62 6.30
N ASP A 53 3.13 -25.60 5.96
CA ASP A 53 2.38 -24.37 5.78
C ASP A 53 2.54 -23.45 7.01
N ASN A 54 2.78 -22.18 6.77
CA ASN A 54 3.02 -21.17 7.81
C ASN A 54 4.25 -21.40 8.72
N SER A 55 5.15 -22.33 8.38
CA SER A 55 6.36 -22.58 9.18
C SER A 55 7.39 -21.44 9.10
N VAL A 56 7.39 -20.65 8.01
CA VAL A 56 8.21 -19.46 7.85
C VAL A 56 7.33 -18.23 8.08
N THR A 57 7.45 -17.63 9.25
CA THR A 57 6.74 -16.41 9.63
C THR A 57 7.62 -15.17 9.36
N SER A 58 7.02 -13.98 9.30
CA SER A 58 7.75 -12.72 9.12
C SER A 58 8.84 -12.51 10.18
N ALA A 59 8.64 -13.00 11.42
CA ALA A 59 9.64 -12.93 12.49
C ALA A 59 10.88 -13.80 12.23
N LYS A 60 10.79 -14.79 11.32
CA LYS A 60 11.91 -15.67 10.95
C LYS A 60 12.68 -15.18 9.72
N ILE A 61 12.19 -14.13 9.08
CA ILE A 61 12.83 -13.53 7.91
C ILE A 61 13.45 -12.21 8.37
N THR A 62 14.77 -12.21 8.56
CA THR A 62 15.51 -10.98 8.90
C THR A 62 16.17 -10.40 7.65
N GLY A 63 16.21 -9.06 7.56
CA GLY A 63 16.85 -8.35 6.45
C GLY A 63 16.04 -8.27 5.15
N VAL A 64 14.79 -8.73 5.14
CA VAL A 64 13.89 -8.55 4.02
C VAL A 64 12.66 -7.76 4.48
N SER A 65 12.53 -6.55 4.00
CA SER A 65 11.31 -5.75 4.17
C SER A 65 10.37 -6.08 3.01
N PHE A 66 9.34 -6.85 3.28
CA PHE A 66 8.24 -7.03 2.33
C PHE A 66 7.24 -5.90 2.60
N GLY A 67 7.22 -4.88 1.74
CA GLY A 67 6.13 -3.90 1.74
C GLY A 67 4.80 -4.64 1.57
N LYS A 68 3.94 -4.58 2.59
CA LYS A 68 2.61 -5.21 2.56
C LYS A 68 1.57 -4.14 2.35
N VAL A 69 0.62 -4.37 1.47
CA VAL A 69 -0.64 -3.65 1.51
C VAL A 69 -1.44 -4.20 2.68
N LEU A 70 -1.60 -3.41 3.74
CA LEU A 70 -2.26 -3.83 4.98
C LEU A 70 -3.76 -3.57 4.93
N GLN A 71 -4.17 -2.47 4.31
CA GLN A 71 -5.58 -2.14 4.07
C GLN A 71 -5.73 -1.28 2.82
N VAL A 72 -6.91 -1.31 2.22
CA VAL A 72 -7.30 -0.51 1.06
C VAL A 72 -8.65 0.13 1.38
N VAL A 73 -8.72 1.45 1.30
CA VAL A 73 -9.93 2.22 1.55
C VAL A 73 -10.28 3.01 0.29
N PRO A 74 -11.23 2.55 -0.53
CA PRO A 74 -11.71 3.27 -1.69
C PRO A 74 -12.85 4.23 -1.30
N MET A 75 -12.91 5.35 -1.98
CA MET A 75 -14.02 6.30 -1.95
C MET A 75 -14.32 6.75 -3.38
N ILE A 76 -15.58 6.74 -3.77
CA ILE A 76 -16.06 7.17 -5.08
C ILE A 76 -17.08 8.29 -4.87
N LYS A 77 -16.82 9.45 -5.47
CA LYS A 77 -17.77 10.54 -5.55
C LYS A 77 -18.51 10.47 -6.89
N THR A 78 -19.79 10.21 -6.85
CA THR A 78 -20.66 10.11 -8.04
C THR A 78 -21.52 11.34 -8.26
N ASP A 79 -21.91 12.03 -7.19
CA ASP A 79 -22.73 13.23 -7.23
C ASP A 79 -21.94 14.44 -7.78
N PRO A 80 -22.57 15.35 -8.52
CA PRO A 80 -21.95 16.57 -8.97
C PRO A 80 -21.74 17.55 -7.80
N PHE A 81 -20.75 18.43 -7.97
CA PHE A 81 -20.48 19.52 -7.04
C PHE A 81 -20.29 20.82 -7.81
N THR A 82 -20.76 21.92 -7.24
CA THR A 82 -20.57 23.28 -7.74
C THR A 82 -20.01 24.14 -6.60
N SER A 83 -18.89 24.82 -6.83
CA SER A 83 -18.30 25.74 -5.85
C SER A 83 -19.11 27.03 -5.70
N GLY A 84 -18.83 27.78 -4.65
CA GLY A 84 -19.18 29.21 -4.58
C GLY A 84 -18.41 30.04 -5.60
N THR A 85 -18.75 31.34 -5.68
CA THR A 85 -18.28 32.25 -6.72
C THR A 85 -17.23 33.28 -6.24
N SER A 86 -16.79 33.19 -4.99
CA SER A 86 -15.77 34.12 -4.45
C SER A 86 -14.37 33.75 -4.95
N ALA A 87 -13.70 34.69 -5.58
CA ALA A 87 -12.31 34.52 -5.99
C ALA A 87 -11.38 34.27 -4.80
N LEU A 88 -10.33 33.51 -5.03
CA LEU A 88 -9.26 33.23 -4.07
C LEU A 88 -9.74 32.62 -2.74
N THR A 89 -10.92 32.00 -2.78
CA THR A 89 -11.51 31.29 -1.64
C THR A 89 -11.44 29.78 -1.88
N TRP A 90 -10.95 29.03 -0.87
CA TRP A 90 -10.94 27.59 -0.92
C TRP A 90 -12.30 27.02 -0.52
N TYR A 91 -12.87 26.19 -1.36
CA TYR A 91 -14.12 25.50 -1.14
C TYR A 91 -13.85 24.01 -0.96
N ASP A 92 -14.38 23.43 0.12
CA ASP A 92 -14.41 21.97 0.29
C ASP A 92 -15.26 21.33 -0.80
N VAL A 93 -14.74 20.32 -1.48
CA VAL A 93 -15.54 19.50 -2.37
C VAL A 93 -16.35 18.53 -1.52
N THR A 94 -17.59 18.93 -1.20
CA THR A 94 -18.47 18.17 -0.32
C THR A 94 -18.60 16.72 -0.77
N GLY A 95 -18.47 15.81 0.18
CA GLY A 95 -18.54 14.36 -0.09
C GLY A 95 -17.31 13.79 -0.80
N PHE A 96 -16.18 14.52 -0.89
CA PHE A 96 -14.95 13.99 -1.49
C PHE A 96 -13.83 13.93 -0.43
N THR A 97 -14.07 13.07 0.54
CA THR A 97 -13.20 12.86 1.71
C THR A 97 -13.03 11.37 1.94
N CYS A 98 -11.82 10.93 2.28
CA CYS A 98 -11.50 9.55 2.58
C CYS A 98 -10.58 9.51 3.80
N SER A 99 -10.88 8.63 4.77
CA SER A 99 -10.09 8.47 5.99
C SER A 99 -9.51 7.07 6.09
N ILE A 100 -8.35 6.96 6.72
CA ILE A 100 -7.65 5.70 6.99
C ILE A 100 -6.98 5.78 8.35
N THR A 101 -6.97 4.67 9.08
CA THR A 101 -6.27 4.57 10.37
C THR A 101 -5.06 3.66 10.20
N PRO A 102 -3.83 4.19 10.15
CA PRO A 102 -2.64 3.38 9.98
C PRO A 102 -2.42 2.46 11.17
N SER A 103 -1.97 1.24 10.92
CA SER A 103 -1.69 0.24 11.96
C SER A 103 -0.36 0.46 12.69
N SER A 104 0.54 1.25 12.10
CA SER A 104 1.85 1.60 12.66
C SER A 104 2.24 3.03 12.31
N THR A 105 3.03 3.66 13.18
CA THR A 105 3.64 4.97 12.90
C THR A 105 4.69 4.93 11.78
N SER A 106 5.18 3.75 11.42
CA SER A 106 6.09 3.55 10.29
C SER A 106 5.37 3.26 8.97
N SER A 107 4.05 2.99 9.00
CA SER A 107 3.25 2.76 7.79
C SER A 107 3.19 4.01 6.92
N LYS A 108 3.21 3.80 5.61
CA LYS A 108 3.01 4.85 4.61
C LYS A 108 1.62 4.71 3.99
N ILE A 109 1.06 5.81 3.51
CA ILE A 109 -0.22 5.80 2.81
C ILE A 109 -0.01 6.14 1.34
N LEU A 110 -0.20 5.15 0.47
CA LEU A 110 -0.26 5.38 -0.97
C LEU A 110 -1.64 5.93 -1.32
N ILE A 111 -1.64 7.14 -1.85
CA ILE A 111 -2.84 7.85 -2.29
C ILE A 111 -2.90 7.80 -3.81
N MET A 112 -3.98 7.30 -4.36
CA MET A 112 -4.30 7.37 -5.78
C MET A 112 -5.65 8.05 -5.92
N SER A 113 -5.72 9.13 -6.70
CA SER A 113 -6.97 9.85 -6.90
C SER A 113 -7.11 10.32 -8.33
N THR A 114 -8.33 10.19 -8.83
CA THR A 114 -8.77 10.77 -10.09
C THR A 114 -9.86 11.79 -9.78
N ILE A 115 -9.68 13.02 -10.25
CA ILE A 115 -10.67 14.07 -10.12
C ILE A 115 -11.10 14.56 -11.50
N ASN A 116 -12.39 14.50 -11.73
CA ASN A 116 -13.04 14.94 -12.98
C ASN A 116 -13.81 16.24 -12.72
N GLY A 117 -13.59 17.23 -13.53
CA GLY A 117 -14.30 18.48 -13.32
C GLY A 117 -14.10 19.49 -14.45
N SER A 118 -14.75 20.62 -14.30
CA SER A 118 -14.72 21.73 -15.23
C SER A 118 -14.75 23.06 -14.49
N GLN A 119 -14.74 24.12 -15.21
CA GLN A 119 -14.85 25.49 -14.70
C GLN A 119 -15.64 26.34 -15.67
N ASN A 120 -16.12 27.50 -15.23
CA ASN A 120 -16.67 28.48 -16.16
C ASN A 120 -15.65 28.82 -17.25
N VAL A 121 -16.09 28.80 -18.50
CA VAL A 121 -15.29 29.17 -19.67
C VAL A 121 -14.97 30.66 -19.62
N GLY A 122 -13.73 31.00 -19.96
CA GLY A 122 -13.32 32.38 -20.09
C GLY A 122 -12.01 32.71 -19.43
N ALA A 123 -11.96 33.12 -18.22
CA ALA A 123 -10.71 33.64 -17.62
C ALA A 123 -10.26 32.88 -16.36
N ASN A 124 -10.88 31.77 -16.04
CA ASN A 124 -10.72 31.18 -14.72
C ASN A 124 -9.74 30.03 -14.73
N ARG A 125 -8.94 30.00 -13.70
CA ARG A 125 -8.04 28.88 -13.40
C ARG A 125 -8.52 28.26 -12.09
N THR A 126 -8.78 26.96 -12.15
CA THR A 126 -9.12 26.20 -10.97
C THR A 126 -7.87 25.52 -10.45
N THR A 127 -7.52 25.86 -9.23
CA THR A 127 -6.46 25.18 -8.48
C THR A 127 -7.13 24.22 -7.50
N LEU A 128 -6.70 22.98 -7.51
CA LEU A 128 -7.15 21.96 -6.57
C LEU A 128 -6.04 21.60 -5.59
N ARG A 129 -6.41 21.32 -4.35
CA ARG A 129 -5.49 20.78 -3.36
C ARG A 129 -6.10 19.61 -2.62
N LEU A 130 -5.29 18.60 -2.38
CA LEU A 130 -5.59 17.52 -1.46
C LEU A 130 -4.99 17.88 -0.10
N LEU A 131 -5.83 17.93 0.92
CA LEU A 131 -5.40 18.21 2.30
C LEU A 131 -5.36 16.92 3.12
N ARG A 132 -4.35 16.81 3.97
CA ARG A 132 -4.35 15.89 5.11
C ARG A 132 -4.74 16.68 6.36
N ASP A 133 -5.74 16.17 7.10
CA ASP A 133 -6.20 16.70 8.39
C ASP A 133 -6.46 18.22 8.37
N ASN A 134 -7.03 18.70 7.28
CA ASN A 134 -7.38 20.10 7.03
C ASN A 134 -6.22 21.12 7.01
N SER A 135 -4.99 20.67 7.13
CA SER A 135 -3.84 21.56 7.32
C SER A 135 -2.71 21.36 6.31
N VAL A 136 -2.37 20.13 5.96
CA VAL A 136 -1.21 19.83 5.13
C VAL A 136 -1.62 19.61 3.68
N THR A 137 -1.17 20.50 2.77
CA THR A 137 -1.40 20.33 1.33
C THR A 137 -0.44 19.26 0.78
N MET A 138 -1.02 18.19 0.21
CA MET A 138 -0.25 17.11 -0.39
C MET A 138 0.34 17.54 -1.74
N LEU A 139 1.52 17.07 -2.06
CA LEU A 139 2.25 17.42 -3.30
C LEU A 139 2.38 18.93 -3.53
N ALA A 140 2.50 19.70 -2.45
CA ALA A 140 2.64 21.14 -2.55
C ALA A 140 4.02 21.50 -3.14
N PRO A 141 4.07 22.27 -4.24
CA PRO A 141 5.34 22.77 -4.77
C PRO A 141 5.92 23.84 -3.85
N THR A 142 7.22 24.09 -3.97
CA THR A 142 7.85 25.22 -3.28
C THR A 142 7.22 26.54 -3.76
N ASN A 143 6.74 27.35 -2.81
CA ASN A 143 6.14 28.63 -3.12
C ASN A 143 7.22 29.71 -3.26
N THR A 144 7.19 30.40 -4.40
CA THR A 144 7.97 31.62 -4.63
C THR A 144 7.05 32.71 -5.16
N GLY A 145 6.82 33.73 -4.34
CA GLY A 145 5.96 34.89 -4.69
C GLY A 145 4.46 34.60 -4.51
N ASN A 146 3.63 35.21 -5.35
CA ASN A 146 2.16 35.22 -5.20
C ASN A 146 1.44 34.09 -5.95
N ARG A 147 2.13 32.99 -6.27
CA ARG A 147 1.52 31.85 -6.97
C ARG A 147 0.60 31.07 -6.03
N GLN A 148 -0.48 30.57 -6.61
CA GLN A 148 -1.36 29.67 -5.89
C GLN A 148 -0.69 28.29 -5.72
N ILE A 149 -0.75 27.77 -4.50
CA ILE A 149 -0.21 26.45 -4.18
C ILE A 149 -1.34 25.44 -4.18
N GLY A 150 -1.22 24.44 -5.02
CA GLY A 150 -2.17 23.33 -5.10
C GLY A 150 -1.48 22.03 -5.45
N THR A 151 -2.24 20.95 -5.37
CA THR A 151 -1.81 19.61 -5.77
C THR A 151 -1.90 19.43 -7.30
N CYS A 152 -2.97 19.96 -7.91
CA CYS A 152 -3.19 19.92 -9.35
C CYS A 152 -4.16 21.02 -9.78
N GLY A 153 -4.51 21.04 -11.05
CA GLY A 153 -5.50 21.95 -11.60
C GLY A 153 -6.50 21.23 -12.51
N ILE A 154 -7.68 21.80 -12.67
CA ILE A 154 -8.62 21.38 -13.71
C ILE A 154 -8.65 22.47 -14.77
N SER A 155 -8.61 22.06 -16.03
CA SER A 155 -8.83 22.95 -17.16
C SER A 155 -9.82 22.32 -18.12
N SER A 156 -10.85 23.07 -18.48
CA SER A 156 -11.78 22.71 -19.52
C SER A 156 -11.86 23.87 -20.51
N PRO A 157 -11.47 23.68 -21.76
CA PRO A 157 -11.48 24.75 -22.75
C PRO A 157 -12.89 25.09 -23.27
N HIS A 158 -13.87 24.24 -22.97
CA HIS A 158 -15.25 24.39 -23.43
C HIS A 158 -16.24 24.08 -22.30
N ALA A 159 -17.42 24.74 -22.35
CA ALA A 159 -18.45 24.61 -21.33
C ALA A 159 -19.04 23.19 -21.19
N ASP A 160 -18.91 22.40 -22.24
CA ASP A 160 -19.48 21.05 -22.33
C ASP A 160 -18.44 19.94 -22.01
N LEU A 161 -17.19 20.32 -21.79
CA LEU A 161 -16.12 19.36 -21.55
C LEU A 161 -15.78 19.25 -20.06
N ILE A 162 -15.29 18.08 -19.69
CA ILE A 162 -14.77 17.76 -18.37
C ILE A 162 -13.28 17.45 -18.53
N GLY A 163 -12.45 18.12 -17.74
CA GLY A 163 -11.05 17.79 -17.59
C GLY A 163 -10.83 16.75 -16.50
N THR A 164 -9.77 15.97 -16.63
CA THR A 164 -9.40 14.96 -15.65
C THR A 164 -7.99 15.23 -15.13
N SER A 165 -7.81 15.13 -13.83
CA SER A 165 -6.50 15.15 -13.18
C SER A 165 -6.31 13.87 -12.37
N HIS A 166 -5.10 13.32 -12.44
CA HIS A 166 -4.70 12.13 -11.69
C HIS A 166 -3.55 12.49 -10.77
N ILE A 167 -3.57 11.95 -9.56
CA ILE A 167 -2.43 12.01 -8.64
C ILE A 167 -2.11 10.63 -8.10
N THR A 168 -0.83 10.40 -7.88
CA THR A 168 -0.30 9.27 -7.10
C THR A 168 0.78 9.83 -6.18
N PHE A 169 0.68 9.55 -4.89
CA PHE A 169 1.59 10.08 -3.89
C PHE A 169 1.69 9.12 -2.71
N LEU A 170 2.89 8.95 -2.18
CA LEU A 170 3.15 8.19 -0.97
C LEU A 170 3.34 9.17 0.19
N ASP A 171 2.38 9.21 1.11
CA ASP A 171 2.41 10.05 2.31
C ASP A 171 2.99 9.31 3.51
N ASP A 172 3.58 10.07 4.42
CA ASP A 172 4.13 9.62 5.69
C ASP A 172 3.42 10.36 6.85
N PRO A 173 2.28 9.87 7.32
CA PRO A 173 1.54 10.52 8.39
C PRO A 173 2.19 10.34 9.77
N ALA A 174 3.04 9.32 9.96
CA ALA A 174 3.74 8.99 11.19
C ALA A 174 2.82 8.90 12.43
N THR A 175 1.62 8.36 12.26
CA THR A 175 0.60 8.24 13.32
C THR A 175 -0.18 6.94 13.20
N THR A 176 -0.78 6.51 14.30
CA THR A 176 -1.79 5.44 14.36
C THR A 176 -3.20 5.98 14.61
N SER A 177 -3.37 7.31 14.67
CA SER A 177 -4.68 7.94 14.67
C SER A 177 -5.28 7.97 13.28
N GLU A 178 -6.59 8.12 13.18
CA GLU A 178 -7.26 8.32 11.90
C GLU A 178 -6.70 9.56 11.19
N VAL A 179 -6.41 9.41 9.91
CA VAL A 179 -5.93 10.46 9.00
C VAL A 179 -6.97 10.68 7.92
N THR A 180 -7.36 11.92 7.72
CA THR A 180 -8.41 12.29 6.75
C THR A 180 -7.82 13.06 5.58
N TYR A 181 -8.11 12.59 4.36
CA TYR A 181 -7.74 13.26 3.13
C TYR A 181 -9.00 13.82 2.47
N LYS A 182 -8.97 15.13 2.14
CA LYS A 182 -10.09 15.80 1.46
C LYS A 182 -9.63 16.71 0.33
N TRP A 183 -10.47 16.83 -0.67
CA TRP A 183 -10.24 17.75 -1.79
C TRP A 183 -10.87 19.12 -1.52
N GLN A 184 -10.10 20.14 -1.86
CA GLN A 184 -10.56 21.53 -1.96
C GLN A 184 -10.23 22.09 -3.33
N GLY A 185 -11.03 23.04 -3.78
CA GLY A 185 -10.76 23.81 -4.98
C GLY A 185 -10.91 25.29 -4.76
N MET A 186 -10.24 26.06 -5.61
CA MET A 186 -10.27 27.52 -5.61
C MET A 186 -10.28 28.01 -7.05
N ILE A 187 -10.99 29.11 -7.29
CA ILE A 187 -10.98 29.87 -8.54
C ILE A 187 -10.26 31.20 -8.37
N THR A 188 -9.63 31.68 -9.43
CA THR A 188 -8.83 32.92 -9.38
C THR A 188 -9.64 34.17 -9.72
N ALA A 189 -10.80 34.06 -10.36
CA ALA A 189 -11.65 35.19 -10.70
C ALA A 189 -13.05 35.03 -10.12
N GLY A 190 -13.59 36.11 -9.57
CA GLY A 190 -14.96 36.15 -9.02
C GLY A 190 -16.03 35.99 -10.08
N SER A 191 -17.27 35.77 -9.60
CA SER A 191 -18.46 35.51 -10.44
C SER A 191 -18.37 34.24 -11.29
N SER A 192 -17.54 33.31 -10.89
CA SER A 192 -17.32 32.01 -11.58
C SER A 192 -17.30 30.89 -10.59
N SER A 193 -17.50 29.67 -11.06
CA SER A 193 -17.44 28.45 -10.26
C SER A 193 -16.57 27.40 -10.91
N PHE A 194 -16.06 26.48 -10.14
CA PHE A 194 -15.60 25.19 -10.62
C PHE A 194 -16.61 24.10 -10.30
N PHE A 195 -16.59 23.06 -11.08
CA PHE A 195 -17.52 21.95 -11.02
C PHE A 195 -16.76 20.65 -10.93
N ILE A 196 -17.26 19.70 -10.11
CA ILE A 196 -16.73 18.34 -10.04
C ILE A 196 -17.78 17.37 -10.52
N ASN A 197 -17.37 16.37 -11.29
CA ASN A 197 -18.18 15.31 -11.89
C ASN A 197 -19.19 15.79 -12.93
N ARG A 198 -19.10 17.04 -13.37
CA ARG A 198 -19.96 17.63 -14.39
C ARG A 198 -19.22 18.64 -15.24
N SER A 199 -19.73 18.90 -16.42
CA SER A 199 -19.37 20.08 -17.22
C SER A 199 -20.03 21.34 -16.66
N GLN A 200 -19.63 22.52 -17.17
CA GLN A 200 -20.30 23.78 -16.84
C GLN A 200 -21.78 23.72 -17.24
N ASN A 201 -22.05 23.34 -18.48
CA ASN A 201 -23.40 23.03 -18.93
C ASN A 201 -23.80 21.64 -18.43
N ASP A 202 -24.95 21.52 -17.77
CA ASP A 202 -25.37 20.28 -17.11
C ASP A 202 -26.90 20.07 -17.26
N THR A 203 -27.43 20.45 -18.41
CA THR A 203 -28.83 20.17 -18.74
C THR A 203 -28.96 18.69 -19.11
N ASP A 204 -30.15 18.13 -18.91
CA ASP A 204 -30.44 16.74 -19.29
C ASP A 204 -30.47 16.61 -20.83
N ASN A 205 -29.32 16.39 -21.42
CA ASN A 205 -29.08 16.29 -22.86
C ASN A 205 -27.90 15.36 -23.13
N THR A 206 -28.01 14.60 -24.21
CA THR A 206 -26.97 13.62 -24.63
C THR A 206 -25.62 14.23 -24.96
N GLY A 207 -25.52 15.55 -25.15
CA GLY A 207 -24.28 16.27 -25.39
C GLY A 207 -23.43 16.54 -24.12
N TYR A 208 -23.96 16.28 -22.93
CA TYR A 208 -23.28 16.57 -21.66
C TYR A 208 -23.00 15.29 -20.89
N ALA A 209 -21.75 15.11 -20.52
CA ALA A 209 -21.32 13.94 -19.76
C ALA A 209 -21.18 14.26 -18.26
N ARG A 210 -21.35 13.25 -17.43
CA ARG A 210 -20.97 13.22 -16.02
C ARG A 210 -19.99 12.07 -15.77
N PHE A 211 -18.95 12.34 -15.02
CA PHE A 211 -17.95 11.33 -14.65
C PHE A 211 -17.87 11.22 -13.13
N ALA A 212 -17.49 10.07 -12.62
CA ALA A 212 -17.20 9.90 -11.20
C ALA A 212 -15.73 10.19 -10.90
N SER A 213 -15.48 10.84 -9.77
CA SER A 213 -14.14 11.00 -9.20
C SER A 213 -13.92 9.97 -8.10
N ASN A 214 -12.66 9.65 -7.81
CA ASN A 214 -12.33 8.68 -6.77
C ASN A 214 -11.06 9.07 -6.01
N ILE A 215 -10.93 8.50 -4.83
CA ILE A 215 -9.69 8.46 -4.06
C ILE A 215 -9.56 7.05 -3.47
N THR A 216 -8.39 6.46 -3.58
CA THR A 216 -8.05 5.19 -2.96
C THR A 216 -6.84 5.39 -2.07
N LEU A 217 -6.98 5.03 -0.82
CA LEU A 217 -5.92 5.02 0.18
C LEU A 217 -5.47 3.58 0.40
N MET A 218 -4.15 3.34 0.33
CA MET A 218 -3.58 2.03 0.64
C MET A 218 -2.53 2.19 1.74
N GLU A 219 -2.68 1.48 2.83
CA GLU A 219 -1.63 1.39 3.83
C GLU A 219 -0.55 0.42 3.37
N ILE A 220 0.68 0.93 3.31
CA ILE A 220 1.88 0.16 3.01
C ILE A 220 2.66 -0.03 4.31
N GLY A 221 2.72 -1.26 4.78
CA GLY A 221 3.51 -1.64 5.96
C GLY A 221 5.01 -1.56 5.68
N ALA A 222 5.77 -1.11 6.67
CA ALA A 222 7.23 -1.14 6.65
C ALA A 222 7.76 -2.53 6.98
#